data_07cdf456584ad31c867b75dc9f3c07f6
#
_entry.id   07cdf456584ad31c867b75dc9f3c07f6
#
_cell.length_a   1.000
_cell.length_b   1.000
_cell.length_c   1.000
_cell.angle_alpha   90.00
_cell.angle_beta   90.00
_cell.angle_gamma   90.00
#
_symmetry.space_group_name_H-M   'P 1'
#
loop_
_entity.id
_entity.type
_entity.pdbx_description
1 polymer ?
#
loop_
_entity_poly.entity_id
_entity_poly.type
_entity_poly.pdbx_seq_one_letter_code
_entity_poly.pdbx_strand_id
1 'polypeptide(L)'
;MRLIENTNRGKNKIIDSAPFPSTDVDKVSSLLKKCPVASKTPLLELENFLPQGNLWVKDERERMGLGSFKALGAAYVIASHAQHSTKNPSSTTLEGKTYVTASAGNHGLSLAAGAKIFGAKAVVFISETVPETFSDRLREKGAVPVRKGSDYAASMSAALEAAEENDWILFCLLYTSPSPRDRVL
;
A
#
# COMPACT_ATOMS: atom_id res chain seq x y z
N MET A 1 17.79 20.16 17.57
CA MET A 1 16.95 19.90 16.37
C MET A 1 16.98 21.13 15.48
N ARG A 2 17.21 21.00 14.17
CA ARG A 2 17.21 22.13 13.22
C ARG A 2 15.81 22.23 12.62
N LEU A 3 15.11 23.33 12.84
CA LEU A 3 13.85 23.65 12.18
C LEU A 3 14.15 24.30 10.82
N ILE A 4 13.49 23.84 9.78
CA ILE A 4 13.57 24.43 8.43
C ILE A 4 12.22 25.07 8.17
N GLU A 5 12.24 26.38 7.93
CA GLU A 5 11.03 27.13 7.59
C GLU A 5 10.53 26.74 6.19
N ASN A 6 9.22 26.47 6.08
CA ASN A 6 8.59 26.24 4.78
C ASN A 6 8.26 27.57 4.10
N THR A 7 9.17 28.06 3.28
CA THR A 7 9.02 29.32 2.52
C THR A 7 7.91 29.27 1.46
N ASN A 8 7.35 28.08 1.20
CA ASN A 8 6.23 27.86 0.26
C ASN A 8 4.87 27.75 0.97
N ARG A 9 4.82 27.96 2.29
CA ARG A 9 3.56 27.95 3.05
C ARG A 9 2.60 29.01 2.47
N GLY A 10 1.39 28.57 2.14
CA GLY A 10 0.36 29.44 1.56
C GLY A 10 0.48 29.71 0.06
N LYS A 11 1.52 29.21 -0.61
CA LYS A 11 1.63 29.24 -2.07
C LYS A 11 0.98 27.99 -2.66
N ASN A 12 -0.34 28.00 -2.73
CA ASN A 12 -1.09 26.92 -3.36
C ASN A 12 -0.80 26.93 -4.88
N LYS A 13 0.17 26.15 -5.32
CA LYS A 13 0.28 25.78 -6.73
C LYS A 13 -0.64 24.59 -6.95
N ILE A 14 -1.82 24.86 -7.47
CA ILE A 14 -2.69 23.82 -8.04
C ILE A 14 -1.94 23.28 -9.25
N ILE A 15 -1.65 22.00 -9.26
CA ILE A 15 -1.12 21.32 -10.45
C ILE A 15 -2.33 21.01 -11.32
N ASP A 16 -2.64 21.93 -12.25
CA ASP A 16 -3.85 21.88 -13.08
C ASP A 16 -3.94 20.61 -13.97
N SER A 17 -2.83 19.92 -14.18
CA SER A 17 -2.76 18.70 -14.99
C SER A 17 -2.84 17.40 -14.20
N ALA A 18 -2.85 17.44 -12.87
CA ALA A 18 -2.94 16.23 -12.06
C ALA A 18 -4.40 15.89 -11.75
N PRO A 19 -4.85 14.64 -11.98
CA PRO A 19 -6.17 14.25 -11.55
C PRO A 19 -6.25 14.33 -10.03
N PHE A 20 -7.27 15.03 -9.52
CA PHE A 20 -7.52 15.07 -8.08
C PHE A 20 -7.86 13.67 -7.57
N PRO A 21 -7.27 13.23 -6.44
CA PRO A 21 -7.66 11.99 -5.81
C PRO A 21 -9.13 12.07 -5.38
N SER A 22 -9.81 10.93 -5.37
CA SER A 22 -11.17 10.86 -4.82
C SER A 22 -11.17 11.25 -3.35
N THR A 23 -12.11 12.11 -2.98
CA THR A 23 -12.36 12.52 -1.60
C THR A 23 -13.56 11.81 -0.97
N ASP A 24 -14.06 10.75 -1.62
CA ASP A 24 -15.18 9.94 -1.13
C ASP A 24 -14.75 9.09 0.08
N VAL A 25 -14.77 9.73 1.23
CA VAL A 25 -14.39 9.12 2.51
C VAL A 25 -15.39 8.04 2.93
N ASP A 26 -16.66 8.20 2.59
CA ASP A 26 -17.72 7.28 3.03
C ASP A 26 -17.59 5.93 2.35
N LYS A 27 -17.24 5.90 1.07
CA LYS A 27 -16.96 4.67 0.33
C LYS A 27 -15.81 3.89 0.96
N VAL A 28 -14.69 4.57 1.23
CA VAL A 28 -13.52 3.95 1.87
C VAL A 28 -13.84 3.45 3.28
N SER A 29 -14.49 4.29 4.10
CA SER A 29 -14.86 3.95 5.47
C SER A 29 -15.82 2.77 5.54
N SER A 30 -16.81 2.73 4.65
CA SER A 30 -17.80 1.64 4.58
C SER A 30 -17.14 0.31 4.24
N LEU A 31 -16.13 0.32 3.37
CA LEU A 31 -15.39 -0.88 3.00
C LEU A 31 -14.47 -1.34 4.13
N LEU A 32 -13.72 -0.42 4.75
CA LEU A 32 -12.81 -0.74 5.84
C LEU A 32 -13.53 -1.21 7.11
N LYS A 33 -14.74 -0.70 7.40
CA LYS A 33 -15.59 -1.18 8.52
C LYS A 33 -15.92 -2.66 8.46
N LYS A 34 -15.87 -3.27 7.27
CA LYS A 34 -16.07 -4.73 7.10
C LYS A 34 -14.83 -5.55 7.48
N CYS A 35 -13.68 -4.92 7.64
CA CYS A 35 -12.44 -5.58 8.05
C CYS A 35 -12.41 -5.74 9.58
N PRO A 36 -12.36 -6.97 10.11
CA PRO A 36 -12.44 -7.21 11.56
C PRO A 36 -11.24 -6.67 12.34
N VAL A 37 -10.12 -6.42 11.66
CA VAL A 37 -8.90 -5.88 12.28
C VAL A 37 -8.71 -4.38 12.01
N ALA A 38 -9.65 -3.73 11.31
CA ALA A 38 -9.59 -2.30 11.10
C ALA A 38 -10.09 -1.56 12.36
N SER A 39 -9.21 -0.77 12.95
CA SER A 39 -9.49 0.04 14.12
C SER A 39 -8.88 1.44 13.99
N LYS A 40 -9.38 2.37 14.82
CA LYS A 40 -8.73 3.67 14.95
C LYS A 40 -7.38 3.49 15.66
N THR A 41 -6.35 4.11 15.12
CA THR A 41 -5.05 4.20 15.79
C THR A 41 -4.93 5.52 16.55
N PRO A 42 -4.12 5.59 17.62
CA PRO A 42 -3.97 6.79 18.43
C PRO A 42 -3.45 8.01 17.65
N LEU A 43 -3.92 9.18 18.01
CA LEU A 43 -3.31 10.45 17.69
C LEU A 43 -2.82 11.05 19.00
N LEU A 44 -1.50 11.12 19.16
CA LEU A 44 -0.84 11.53 20.37
C LEU A 44 -0.40 12.99 20.26
N GLU A 45 -0.75 13.80 21.23
CA GLU A 45 -0.17 15.12 21.37
C GLU A 45 1.08 15.02 22.25
N LEU A 46 2.19 15.54 21.74
CA LEU A 46 3.46 15.60 22.47
C LEU A 46 3.68 17.04 22.92
N GLU A 47 3.21 17.33 24.13
CA GLU A 47 3.38 18.62 24.76
C GLU A 47 4.87 18.92 25.01
N ASN A 48 5.26 20.19 24.86
CA ASN A 48 6.62 20.66 25.14
C ASN A 48 7.74 19.96 24.33
N PHE A 49 7.40 19.23 23.28
CA PHE A 49 8.40 18.60 22.41
C PHE A 49 9.08 19.62 21.49
N LEU A 50 8.34 20.63 21.06
CA LEU A 50 8.84 21.75 20.25
C LEU A 50 8.95 23.01 21.11
N PRO A 51 9.93 23.88 20.85
CA PRO A 51 10.05 25.19 21.51
C PRO A 51 8.81 26.08 21.26
N GLN A 52 8.17 25.90 20.11
CA GLN A 52 6.94 26.60 19.72
C GLN A 52 6.04 25.65 18.91
N GLY A 53 4.74 25.72 19.17
CA GLY A 53 3.74 24.91 18.50
C GLY A 53 3.54 23.53 19.11
N ASN A 54 2.55 22.80 18.62
CA ASN A 54 2.17 21.48 19.08
C ASN A 54 2.66 20.43 18.08
N LEU A 55 3.15 19.30 18.60
CA LEU A 55 3.49 18.13 17.79
C LEU A 55 2.43 17.03 18.00
N TRP A 56 1.82 16.61 16.90
CA TRP A 56 0.88 15.51 16.88
C TRP A 56 1.51 14.32 16.14
N VAL A 57 1.46 13.15 16.77
CA VAL A 57 1.99 11.90 16.20
C VAL A 57 0.84 10.92 16.00
N LYS A 58 0.60 10.56 14.73
CA LYS A 58 -0.30 9.47 14.40
C LYS A 58 0.42 8.14 14.56
N ASP A 59 0.05 7.39 15.59
CA ASP A 59 0.72 6.13 15.93
C ASP A 59 0.11 4.95 15.14
N GLU A 60 0.82 4.51 14.11
CA GLU A 60 0.38 3.45 13.22
C GLU A 60 0.98 2.06 13.54
N ARG A 61 1.64 1.90 14.71
CA ARG A 61 2.28 0.64 15.09
C ARG A 61 1.31 -0.54 15.17
N GLU A 62 0.06 -0.28 15.55
CA GLU A 62 -0.97 -1.32 15.67
C GLU A 62 -1.92 -1.37 14.47
N ARG A 63 -1.63 -0.64 13.38
CA ARG A 63 -2.51 -0.59 12.22
C ARG A 63 -2.71 -1.97 11.60
N MET A 64 -3.90 -2.53 11.78
CA MET A 64 -4.35 -3.81 11.19
C MET A 64 -3.36 -4.97 11.42
N GLY A 65 -2.59 -4.94 12.52
CA GLY A 65 -1.56 -5.94 12.83
C GLY A 65 -0.37 -5.95 11.86
N LEU A 66 -0.22 -4.91 11.05
CA LEU A 66 0.87 -4.78 10.05
C LEU A 66 1.86 -3.66 10.38
N GLY A 67 1.57 -2.86 11.40
CA GLY A 67 2.48 -1.85 11.93
C GLY A 67 2.75 -0.66 11.02
N SER A 68 1.85 -0.38 10.05
CA SER A 68 2.04 0.72 9.10
C SER A 68 0.73 1.18 8.45
N PHE A 69 0.62 2.48 8.19
CA PHE A 69 -0.50 3.07 7.43
C PHE A 69 -0.65 2.47 6.02
N LYS A 70 0.38 1.84 5.45
CA LYS A 70 0.33 1.15 4.15
C LYS A 70 -0.73 0.05 4.11
N ALA A 71 -1.08 -0.51 5.28
CA ALA A 71 -2.14 -1.49 5.40
C ALA A 71 -3.50 -0.97 4.90
N LEU A 72 -3.81 0.30 5.14
CA LEU A 72 -5.07 0.90 4.70
C LEU A 72 -5.23 0.90 3.18
N GLY A 73 -4.18 1.32 2.45
CA GLY A 73 -4.21 1.37 0.99
C GLY A 73 -4.36 -0.03 0.36
N ALA A 74 -3.54 -0.99 0.79
CA ALA A 74 -3.61 -2.36 0.29
C ALA A 74 -4.96 -3.02 0.61
N ALA A 75 -5.44 -2.89 1.86
CA ALA A 75 -6.72 -3.44 2.27
C ALA A 75 -7.87 -2.88 1.43
N TYR A 76 -7.88 -1.56 1.23
CA TYR A 76 -8.93 -0.90 0.45
C TYR A 76 -8.96 -1.37 -1.00
N VAL A 77 -7.82 -1.35 -1.70
CA VAL A 77 -7.77 -1.70 -3.13
C VAL A 77 -8.17 -3.16 -3.35
N ILE A 78 -7.61 -4.08 -2.59
CA ILE A 78 -7.91 -5.51 -2.76
C ILE A 78 -9.37 -5.81 -2.39
N ALA A 79 -9.87 -5.26 -1.28
CA ALA A 79 -11.26 -5.41 -0.91
C ALA A 79 -12.22 -4.76 -1.93
N SER A 80 -11.84 -3.65 -2.54
CA SER A 80 -12.58 -3.01 -3.63
C SER A 80 -12.65 -3.93 -4.86
N HIS A 81 -11.53 -4.54 -5.27
CA HIS A 81 -11.51 -5.52 -6.36
C HIS A 81 -12.42 -6.72 -6.05
N ALA A 82 -12.38 -7.24 -4.82
CA ALA A 82 -13.26 -8.33 -4.42
C ALA A 82 -14.73 -7.93 -4.49
N GLN A 83 -15.10 -6.72 -4.06
CA GLN A 83 -16.47 -6.21 -4.16
C GLN A 83 -16.95 -5.97 -5.59
N HIS A 84 -16.04 -5.60 -6.51
CA HIS A 84 -16.40 -5.49 -7.93
C HIS A 84 -16.64 -6.85 -8.58
N SER A 85 -15.97 -7.89 -8.08
CA SER A 85 -16.14 -9.26 -8.58
C SER A 85 -17.43 -9.91 -8.10
N THR A 86 -17.91 -9.58 -6.89
CA THR A 86 -19.16 -10.14 -6.33
C THR A 86 -19.74 -9.26 -5.22
N LYS A 87 -21.07 -9.33 -5.02
CA LYS A 87 -21.75 -8.59 -3.94
C LYS A 87 -21.35 -9.06 -2.54
N ASN A 88 -21.00 -10.34 -2.39
CA ASN A 88 -20.62 -10.96 -1.11
C ASN A 88 -19.24 -11.62 -1.22
N PRO A 89 -18.15 -10.84 -1.09
CA PRO A 89 -16.81 -11.37 -1.16
C PRO A 89 -16.51 -12.41 -0.06
N SER A 90 -15.84 -13.48 -0.44
CA SER A 90 -15.35 -14.56 0.43
C SER A 90 -13.83 -14.68 0.36
N SER A 91 -13.27 -15.61 1.10
CA SER A 91 -11.84 -15.92 1.08
C SER A 91 -11.32 -16.51 -0.25
N THR A 92 -12.20 -16.82 -1.19
CA THR A 92 -11.86 -17.35 -2.51
C THR A 92 -12.25 -16.42 -3.66
N THR A 93 -12.77 -15.23 -3.36
CA THR A 93 -13.32 -14.32 -4.40
C THR A 93 -12.30 -13.91 -5.45
N LEU A 94 -11.04 -13.78 -5.08
CA LEU A 94 -9.95 -13.40 -5.98
C LEU A 94 -9.02 -14.59 -6.29
N GLU A 95 -9.51 -15.81 -6.12
CA GLU A 95 -8.77 -17.01 -6.50
C GLU A 95 -8.42 -16.96 -7.99
N GLY A 96 -7.21 -17.36 -8.33
CA GLY A 96 -6.65 -17.23 -9.68
C GLY A 96 -6.09 -15.84 -10.03
N LYS A 97 -6.35 -14.81 -9.23
CA LYS A 97 -5.70 -13.50 -9.41
C LYS A 97 -4.34 -13.46 -8.74
N THR A 98 -3.40 -12.79 -9.39
CA THR A 98 -2.06 -12.54 -8.85
C THR A 98 -1.79 -11.05 -8.82
N TYR A 99 -1.42 -10.54 -7.66
CA TYR A 99 -0.94 -9.17 -7.49
C TYR A 99 0.58 -9.17 -7.42
N VAL A 100 1.21 -8.25 -8.12
CA VAL A 100 2.68 -8.12 -8.12
C VAL A 100 3.10 -6.70 -7.75
N THR A 101 4.18 -6.58 -7.00
CA THR A 101 4.80 -5.30 -6.64
C THR A 101 6.30 -5.45 -6.45
N ALA A 102 7.03 -4.33 -6.46
CA ALA A 102 8.39 -4.28 -5.93
C ALA A 102 8.40 -3.52 -4.61
N SER A 103 8.84 -4.16 -3.52
CA SER A 103 8.88 -3.52 -2.22
C SER A 103 9.70 -4.29 -1.19
N ALA A 104 10.71 -3.63 -0.61
CA ALA A 104 11.47 -4.13 0.54
C ALA A 104 10.92 -3.60 1.88
N GLY A 105 9.61 -3.37 1.99
CA GLY A 105 9.02 -2.78 3.19
C GLY A 105 7.53 -3.07 3.37
N ASN A 106 6.89 -2.21 4.15
CA ASN A 106 5.51 -2.38 4.61
C ASN A 106 4.47 -2.45 3.47
N HIS A 107 4.78 -1.93 2.28
CA HIS A 107 3.88 -2.03 1.14
C HIS A 107 3.74 -3.49 0.66
N GLY A 108 4.85 -4.20 0.46
CA GLY A 108 4.85 -5.61 0.08
C GLY A 108 4.17 -6.50 1.13
N LEU A 109 4.45 -6.26 2.43
CA LEU A 109 3.80 -6.98 3.52
C LEU A 109 2.29 -6.74 3.57
N SER A 110 1.86 -5.52 3.31
CA SER A 110 0.42 -5.16 3.30
C SER A 110 -0.30 -5.77 2.10
N LEU A 111 0.35 -5.79 0.93
CA LEU A 111 -0.17 -6.47 -0.26
C LEU A 111 -0.35 -7.97 0.01
N ALA A 112 0.69 -8.62 0.56
CA ALA A 112 0.67 -10.05 0.87
C ALA A 112 -0.50 -10.41 1.80
N ALA A 113 -0.64 -9.67 2.90
CA ALA A 113 -1.71 -9.89 3.87
C ALA A 113 -3.10 -9.66 3.25
N GLY A 114 -3.27 -8.60 2.46
CA GLY A 114 -4.55 -8.28 1.81
C GLY A 114 -4.94 -9.32 0.75
N ALA A 115 -4.01 -9.74 -0.10
CA ALA A 115 -4.25 -10.74 -1.14
C ALA A 115 -4.70 -12.09 -0.53
N LYS A 116 -4.04 -12.51 0.55
CA LYS A 116 -4.35 -13.75 1.26
C LYS A 116 -5.81 -13.81 1.77
N ILE A 117 -6.36 -12.67 2.19
CA ILE A 117 -7.75 -12.60 2.73
C ILE A 117 -8.78 -13.05 1.69
N PHE A 118 -8.57 -12.75 0.42
CA PHE A 118 -9.51 -13.04 -0.66
C PHE A 118 -9.04 -14.15 -1.61
N GLY A 119 -8.03 -14.94 -1.22
CA GLY A 119 -7.54 -16.09 -1.99
C GLY A 119 -6.66 -15.74 -3.18
N ALA A 120 -6.26 -14.47 -3.32
CA ALA A 120 -5.32 -14.06 -4.37
C ALA A 120 -3.87 -14.40 -4.01
N LYS A 121 -3.03 -14.54 -5.04
CA LYS A 121 -1.57 -14.65 -4.88
C LYS A 121 -0.95 -13.26 -4.80
N ALA A 122 0.12 -13.14 -4.01
CA ALA A 122 0.97 -11.96 -3.98
C ALA A 122 2.40 -12.33 -4.36
N VAL A 123 2.97 -11.65 -5.34
CA VAL A 123 4.37 -11.78 -5.75
C VAL A 123 5.07 -10.47 -5.44
N VAL A 124 6.14 -10.53 -4.67
CA VAL A 124 6.86 -9.32 -4.23
C VAL A 124 8.31 -9.38 -4.71
N PHE A 125 8.64 -8.52 -5.65
CA PHE A 125 10.01 -8.35 -6.12
C PHE A 125 10.80 -7.54 -5.11
N ILE A 126 11.99 -8.01 -4.80
CA ILE A 126 12.95 -7.36 -3.91
C ILE A 126 14.34 -7.38 -4.54
N SER A 127 15.14 -6.34 -4.31
CA SER A 127 16.51 -6.31 -4.81
C SER A 127 17.38 -7.37 -4.12
N GLU A 128 18.43 -7.77 -4.78
CA GLU A 128 19.40 -8.75 -4.28
C GLU A 128 20.11 -8.28 -3.00
N THR A 129 20.13 -6.97 -2.76
CA THR A 129 20.74 -6.35 -1.58
C THR A 129 19.88 -6.43 -0.31
N VAL A 130 18.58 -6.77 -0.45
CA VAL A 130 17.67 -6.87 0.69
C VAL A 130 18.01 -8.11 1.53
N PRO A 131 18.08 -8.02 2.88
CA PRO A 131 18.35 -9.17 3.74
C PRO A 131 17.32 -10.31 3.54
N GLU A 132 17.78 -11.57 3.63
CA GLU A 132 16.91 -12.75 3.45
C GLU A 132 15.79 -12.81 4.49
N THR A 133 16.03 -12.30 5.70
CA THR A 133 15.02 -12.19 6.76
C THR A 133 13.76 -11.43 6.31
N PHE A 134 13.88 -10.56 5.31
CA PHE A 134 12.71 -9.89 4.76
C PHE A 134 11.92 -10.80 3.82
N SER A 135 12.58 -11.66 3.06
CA SER A 135 11.92 -12.71 2.26
C SER A 135 11.10 -13.63 3.16
N ASP A 136 11.63 -14.01 4.32
CA ASP A 136 10.93 -14.86 5.27
C ASP A 136 9.66 -14.19 5.81
N ARG A 137 9.75 -12.91 6.17
CA ARG A 137 8.58 -12.12 6.58
C ARG A 137 7.50 -12.04 5.49
N LEU A 138 7.87 -11.96 4.22
CA LEU A 138 6.94 -11.99 3.10
C LEU A 138 6.26 -13.36 2.98
N ARG A 139 7.03 -14.46 3.10
CA ARG A 139 6.51 -15.84 3.08
C ARG A 139 5.52 -16.08 4.22
N GLU A 140 5.82 -15.62 5.43
CA GLU A 140 4.92 -15.67 6.60
C GLU A 140 3.58 -15.00 6.33
N LYS A 141 3.57 -13.89 5.57
CA LYS A 141 2.35 -13.20 5.16
C LYS A 141 1.66 -13.85 3.95
N GLY A 142 2.25 -14.91 3.37
CA GLY A 142 1.69 -15.66 2.25
C GLY A 142 2.07 -15.14 0.88
N ALA A 143 3.10 -14.30 0.77
CA ALA A 143 3.63 -13.87 -0.52
C ALA A 143 4.73 -14.79 -1.03
N VAL A 144 4.95 -14.71 -2.35
CA VAL A 144 6.11 -15.29 -3.03
C VAL A 144 7.13 -14.17 -3.25
N PRO A 145 8.24 -14.13 -2.49
CA PRO A 145 9.31 -13.18 -2.75
C PRO A 145 10.12 -13.62 -3.97
N VAL A 146 10.41 -12.67 -4.86
CA VAL A 146 11.29 -12.85 -6.02
C VAL A 146 12.47 -11.90 -5.88
N ARG A 147 13.69 -12.44 -5.73
CA ARG A 147 14.90 -11.64 -5.66
C ARG A 147 15.41 -11.40 -7.09
N LYS A 148 15.26 -10.16 -7.55
CA LYS A 148 15.70 -9.77 -8.92
C LYS A 148 15.98 -8.27 -8.97
N GLY A 149 17.16 -7.94 -9.48
CA GLY A 149 17.63 -6.57 -9.64
C GLY A 149 18.62 -6.14 -8.56
N SER A 150 19.59 -5.32 -8.97
CA SER A 150 20.64 -4.79 -8.10
C SER A 150 20.12 -3.75 -7.08
N ASP A 151 19.01 -3.10 -7.41
CA ASP A 151 18.39 -2.04 -6.62
C ASP A 151 16.85 -2.03 -6.74
N TYR A 152 16.21 -1.04 -6.12
CA TYR A 152 14.75 -0.90 -6.16
C TYR A 152 14.22 -0.65 -7.59
N ALA A 153 14.91 0.18 -8.39
CA ALA A 153 14.46 0.52 -9.73
C ALA A 153 14.49 -0.70 -10.65
N ALA A 154 15.57 -1.49 -10.59
CA ALA A 154 15.71 -2.74 -11.33
C ALA A 154 14.66 -3.78 -10.89
N SER A 155 14.38 -3.88 -9.57
CA SER A 155 13.32 -4.75 -9.07
C SER A 155 11.92 -4.32 -9.52
N MET A 156 11.68 -3.00 -9.61
CA MET A 156 10.42 -2.45 -10.11
C MET A 156 10.23 -2.75 -11.60
N SER A 157 11.29 -2.57 -12.42
CA SER A 157 11.24 -2.95 -13.84
C SER A 157 10.93 -4.43 -14.02
N ALA A 158 11.58 -5.29 -13.22
CA ALA A 158 11.33 -6.73 -13.27
C ALA A 158 9.91 -7.11 -12.83
N ALA A 159 9.34 -6.38 -11.86
CA ALA A 159 7.95 -6.58 -11.43
C ALA A 159 6.96 -6.15 -12.52
N LEU A 160 7.25 -5.06 -13.24
CA LEU A 160 6.43 -4.58 -14.36
C LEU A 160 6.47 -5.58 -15.53
N GLU A 161 7.66 -6.03 -15.94
CA GLU A 161 7.84 -7.06 -16.97
C GLU A 161 7.05 -8.33 -16.63
N ALA A 162 7.16 -8.82 -15.38
CA ALA A 162 6.44 -10.00 -14.95
C ALA A 162 4.91 -9.79 -14.92
N ALA A 163 4.44 -8.57 -14.62
CA ALA A 163 3.02 -8.23 -14.67
C ALA A 163 2.49 -8.33 -16.11
N GLU A 164 3.22 -7.78 -17.08
CA GLU A 164 2.85 -7.79 -18.50
C GLU A 164 2.90 -9.20 -19.11
N GLU A 165 3.96 -9.96 -18.82
CA GLU A 165 4.14 -11.32 -19.34
C GLU A 165 3.11 -12.33 -18.84
N ASN A 166 2.61 -12.16 -17.61
CA ASN A 166 1.75 -13.13 -16.95
C ASN A 166 0.31 -12.64 -16.74
N ASP A 167 -0.05 -11.47 -17.23
CA ASP A 167 -1.35 -10.81 -16.98
C ASP A 167 -1.63 -10.66 -15.46
N TRP A 168 -0.61 -10.26 -14.69
CA TRP A 168 -0.75 -10.00 -13.26
C TRP A 168 -1.10 -8.55 -12.96
N ILE A 169 -1.78 -8.34 -11.86
CA ILE A 169 -2.20 -7.00 -11.44
C ILE A 169 -1.03 -6.29 -10.74
N LEU A 170 -0.46 -5.30 -11.42
CA LEU A 170 0.60 -4.48 -10.83
C LEU A 170 0.04 -3.60 -9.71
N PHE A 171 0.60 -3.74 -8.52
CA PHE A 171 0.24 -2.96 -7.34
C PHE A 171 1.41 -2.05 -6.93
N CYS A 172 1.46 -0.85 -7.46
CA CYS A 172 2.58 0.07 -7.27
C CYS A 172 2.23 1.23 -6.35
N LEU A 173 3.18 1.63 -5.49
CA LEU A 173 3.05 2.80 -4.60
C LEU A 173 2.84 4.12 -5.34
N LEU A 174 3.45 4.26 -6.50
CA LEU A 174 3.42 5.49 -7.31
C LEU A 174 2.28 5.50 -8.34
N TYR A 175 1.73 4.33 -8.66
CA TYR A 175 0.75 4.14 -9.73
C TYR A 175 -0.57 3.51 -9.27
N THR A 176 -0.75 3.27 -7.98
CA THR A 176 -2.03 2.77 -7.41
C THR A 176 -3.09 3.85 -7.22
N SER A 177 -2.74 5.09 -7.42
CA SER A 177 -3.71 6.10 -7.81
C SER A 177 -4.07 5.82 -9.27
N PRO A 178 -5.33 5.97 -9.72
CA PRO A 178 -5.66 5.76 -11.12
C PRO A 178 -4.83 6.71 -11.98
N SER A 179 -3.67 6.21 -12.41
CA SER A 179 -2.83 6.85 -13.39
C SER A 179 -3.65 6.93 -14.68
N PRO A 180 -3.47 7.94 -15.52
CA PRO A 180 -4.04 7.94 -16.85
C PRO A 180 -3.73 6.67 -17.66
N ARG A 181 -2.67 5.94 -17.31
CA ARG A 181 -2.32 4.63 -17.90
C ARG A 181 -3.21 3.48 -17.41
N ASP A 182 -3.72 3.55 -16.17
CA ASP A 182 -4.60 2.52 -15.60
C ASP A 182 -6.06 2.66 -16.07
N ARG A 183 -6.36 3.71 -16.86
CA ARG A 183 -7.68 3.93 -17.45
C ARG A 183 -7.82 3.31 -18.85
N VAL A 184 -6.81 2.63 -19.34
CA VAL A 184 -6.78 2.02 -20.68
C VAL A 184 -6.93 0.50 -20.60
N LEU A 185 -7.32 -0.02 -19.44
CA LEU A 185 -7.69 -1.43 -19.27
C LEU A 185 -9.14 -1.56 -18.86
#